data_b7a431bcd8fb90013da48871d2c6c1c4
#
_entry.id   b7a431bcd8fb90013da48871d2c6c1c4
#
_cell.length_a   1.000
_cell.length_b   1.000
_cell.length_c   1.000
_cell.angle_alpha   90.00
_cell.angle_beta   90.00
_cell.angle_gamma   90.00
#
_symmetry.space_group_name_H-M   'P 1'
#
loop_
_entity.id
_entity.type
_entity.pdbx_description
1 polymer ?
#
loop_
_entity_poly.entity_id
_entity_poly.type
_entity_poly.pdbx_seq_one_letter_code
_entity_poly.pdbx_strand_id
1 'polypeptide(L)'
;MFMKKEWVAMLLAGGQGSRLYALTKKLAKPAVPFGGKYRIIDFPLSNCVNSGIDTVGVLTQYQPLVLNEYLGNGQPWDLDRLNGGVFVLPPYQKSSGSDWYTGTANAICQNIPFIERYDPEYVLILSGDHIYKMDYTKMLDHHKKMGADCTIAVFEVPMEEASRFGIMNTREDTTIYEFEEKPKNPKSNLASMGVYIFTWKKLREYLLADDADPTSEKDFGKNIIPKMLAAGEKLVAYSFEGYWKDVGTIDSLWEANMDLLDPKVPMDLYDPSWKIYSRNPCMPPHYIAPGAKVQNSMVSEGCEIAGHVDFSILFSGVHVAKNAVVDSSILMPGAVVEEGAEVHFAIVAENAVIRRGSYVGERPELMADKDQWGVTVIGAGVTVGVGAIVPARGMVEEDVGEVL
;
A
#
# COMPACT_ATOMS: atom_id res chain seq x y z
N MET A 1 -4.30 33.50 7.97
CA MET A 1 -2.94 33.32 7.40
C MET A 1 -2.52 31.91 7.80
N PHE A 2 -2.26 31.02 6.84
CA PHE A 2 -1.76 29.68 7.16
C PHE A 2 -0.34 29.78 7.73
N MET A 3 0.00 28.89 8.66
CA MET A 3 1.31 28.89 9.30
C MET A 3 2.34 28.28 8.32
N LYS A 4 3.47 28.93 8.11
CA LYS A 4 4.58 28.40 7.31
C LYS A 4 5.03 27.07 7.88
N LYS A 5 5.24 26.09 7.01
CA LYS A 5 5.75 24.75 7.36
C LYS A 5 7.13 24.54 6.74
N GLU A 6 7.98 23.79 7.39
CA GLU A 6 9.27 23.44 6.79
C GLU A 6 9.04 22.51 5.58
N TRP A 7 8.15 21.54 5.75
CA TRP A 7 7.75 20.58 4.73
C TRP A 7 6.28 20.19 4.81
N VAL A 8 5.77 19.68 3.69
CA VAL A 8 4.45 19.05 3.58
C VAL A 8 4.57 17.74 2.82
N ALA A 9 3.70 16.78 3.11
CA ALA A 9 3.65 15.53 2.38
C ALA A 9 2.52 15.51 1.35
N MET A 10 2.78 14.91 0.19
CA MET A 10 1.83 14.66 -0.87
C MET A 10 1.81 13.16 -1.16
N LEU A 11 0.70 12.51 -0.81
CA LEU A 11 0.55 11.06 -0.88
C LEU A 11 -0.27 10.69 -2.12
N LEU A 12 0.37 10.02 -3.07
CA LEU A 12 -0.24 9.54 -4.31
C LEU A 12 -1.08 8.29 -4.03
N ALA A 13 -2.39 8.42 -4.00
CA ALA A 13 -3.35 7.38 -3.65
C ALA A 13 -4.39 7.12 -4.76
N GLY A 14 -4.12 7.53 -5.99
CA GLY A 14 -5.06 7.49 -7.13
C GLY A 14 -4.93 6.28 -8.06
N GLY A 15 -4.03 5.33 -7.80
CA GLY A 15 -3.78 4.19 -8.68
C GLY A 15 -4.93 3.17 -8.72
N GLN A 16 -5.22 2.61 -9.91
CA GLN A 16 -6.29 1.62 -10.11
C GLN A 16 -6.02 0.28 -9.40
N GLY A 17 -4.75 -0.11 -9.22
CA GLY A 17 -4.41 -1.40 -8.61
C GLY A 17 -4.85 -2.61 -9.42
N SER A 18 -4.90 -2.51 -10.74
CA SER A 18 -5.46 -3.53 -11.66
C SER A 18 -4.87 -4.94 -11.47
N ARG A 19 -3.63 -5.04 -10.97
CA ARG A 19 -2.96 -6.32 -10.70
C ARG A 19 -3.43 -7.02 -9.42
N LEU A 20 -4.30 -6.39 -8.63
CA LEU A 20 -4.97 -6.98 -7.46
C LEU A 20 -6.39 -7.49 -7.79
N TYR A 21 -6.80 -7.37 -9.04
CA TYR A 21 -8.04 -7.96 -9.61
C TYR A 21 -9.27 -7.78 -8.70
N ALA A 22 -9.85 -8.88 -8.23
CA ALA A 22 -11.06 -8.91 -7.41
C ALA A 22 -10.99 -8.02 -6.15
N LEU A 23 -9.78 -7.81 -5.58
CA LEU A 23 -9.58 -7.00 -4.37
C LEU A 23 -9.73 -5.50 -4.62
N THR A 24 -9.49 -5.03 -5.86
CA THR A 24 -9.53 -3.59 -6.20
C THR A 24 -10.65 -3.22 -7.16
N LYS A 25 -11.59 -4.13 -7.40
CA LYS A 25 -12.76 -3.86 -8.26
C LYS A 25 -13.64 -2.73 -7.73
N LYS A 26 -13.78 -2.63 -6.40
CA LYS A 26 -14.65 -1.66 -5.72
C LYS A 26 -13.91 -0.71 -4.78
N LEU A 27 -12.59 -0.82 -4.66
CA LEU A 27 -11.81 0.04 -3.77
C LEU A 27 -10.43 0.37 -4.36
N ALA A 28 -9.89 1.53 -3.98
CA ALA A 28 -8.54 1.92 -4.36
C ALA A 28 -7.49 1.06 -3.68
N LYS A 29 -6.35 0.79 -4.33
CA LYS A 29 -5.24 -0.03 -3.78
C LYS A 29 -4.81 0.40 -2.37
N PRO A 30 -4.65 1.70 -2.05
CA PRO A 30 -4.27 2.13 -0.70
C PRO A 30 -5.28 1.75 0.40
N ALA A 31 -6.55 1.47 0.03
CA ALA A 31 -7.59 1.06 0.95
C ALA A 31 -7.66 -0.45 1.19
N VAL A 32 -6.82 -1.27 0.52
CA VAL A 32 -6.79 -2.73 0.72
C VAL A 32 -6.36 -3.06 2.14
N PRO A 33 -7.06 -3.98 2.84
CA PRO A 33 -6.69 -4.44 4.17
C PRO A 33 -5.33 -5.13 4.20
N PHE A 34 -4.55 -4.90 5.29
CA PHE A 34 -3.22 -5.46 5.50
C PHE A 34 -2.96 -5.75 6.99
N GLY A 35 -2.28 -6.86 7.30
CA GLY A 35 -1.75 -7.16 8.64
C GLY A 35 -2.81 -7.35 9.73
N GLY A 36 -4.01 -7.83 9.38
CA GLY A 36 -5.08 -8.15 10.31
C GLY A 36 -5.88 -6.96 10.83
N LYS A 37 -5.35 -5.74 10.77
CA LYS A 37 -5.96 -4.55 11.36
C LYS A 37 -5.92 -3.32 10.45
N TYR A 38 -4.86 -3.17 9.68
CA TYR A 38 -4.51 -1.97 8.94
C TYR A 38 -5.09 -1.96 7.52
N ARG A 39 -4.97 -0.81 6.85
CA ARG A 39 -4.99 -0.69 5.39
C ARG A 39 -3.62 -0.21 4.91
N ILE A 40 -3.28 -0.44 3.66
CA ILE A 40 -1.95 -0.07 3.11
C ILE A 40 -1.61 1.39 3.40
N ILE A 41 -2.58 2.30 3.27
CA ILE A 41 -2.39 3.76 3.48
C ILE A 41 -2.01 4.12 4.92
N ASP A 42 -2.27 3.26 5.90
CA ASP A 42 -1.94 3.53 7.30
C ASP A 42 -0.43 3.66 7.51
N PHE A 43 0.37 2.94 6.74
CA PHE A 43 1.83 2.95 6.83
C PHE A 43 2.43 4.30 6.44
N PRO A 44 2.22 4.85 5.24
CA PRO A 44 2.76 6.15 4.89
C PRO A 44 2.18 7.29 5.76
N LEU A 45 0.91 7.24 6.16
CA LEU A 45 0.33 8.24 7.06
C LEU A 45 0.98 8.19 8.45
N SER A 46 1.18 6.98 9.01
CA SER A 46 1.84 6.80 10.29
C SER A 46 3.30 7.23 10.24
N ASN A 47 4.01 6.91 9.15
CA ASN A 47 5.37 7.38 8.94
C ASN A 47 5.44 8.91 8.89
N CYS A 48 4.47 9.59 8.26
CA CYS A 48 4.39 11.06 8.27
C CYS A 48 4.29 11.59 9.69
N VAL A 49 3.34 11.10 10.47
CA VAL A 49 3.09 11.57 11.84
C VAL A 49 4.29 11.29 12.75
N ASN A 50 4.83 10.08 12.69
CA ASN A 50 6.02 9.71 13.48
C ASN A 50 7.27 10.52 13.09
N SER A 51 7.33 11.04 11.85
CA SER A 51 8.36 11.94 11.36
C SER A 51 8.05 13.44 11.62
N GLY A 52 6.99 13.74 12.39
CA GLY A 52 6.62 15.12 12.71
C GLY A 52 5.95 15.89 11.56
N ILE A 53 5.53 15.23 10.49
CA ILE A 53 4.76 15.84 9.40
C ILE A 53 3.29 15.90 9.81
N ASP A 54 2.77 17.09 9.94
CA ASP A 54 1.40 17.33 10.39
C ASP A 54 0.45 17.80 9.27
N THR A 55 0.91 17.85 8.04
CA THR A 55 0.15 18.32 6.88
C THR A 55 0.38 17.38 5.70
N VAL A 56 -0.67 16.65 5.34
CA VAL A 56 -0.62 15.62 4.30
C VAL A 56 -1.75 15.83 3.29
N GLY A 57 -1.41 16.05 2.03
CA GLY A 57 -2.37 16.02 0.92
C GLY A 57 -2.44 14.62 0.33
N VAL A 58 -3.61 13.98 0.36
CA VAL A 58 -3.85 12.66 -0.22
C VAL A 58 -4.56 12.80 -1.56
N LEU A 59 -3.85 12.48 -2.64
CA LEU A 59 -4.36 12.62 -4.00
C LEU A 59 -5.12 11.36 -4.41
N THR A 60 -6.45 11.47 -4.45
CA THR A 60 -7.36 10.34 -4.76
C THR A 60 -7.98 10.52 -6.13
N GLN A 61 -8.22 9.44 -6.84
CA GLN A 61 -8.88 9.49 -8.16
C GLN A 61 -9.74 8.25 -8.43
N TYR A 62 -9.16 7.05 -8.39
CA TYR A 62 -9.85 5.81 -8.68
C TYR A 62 -10.57 5.30 -7.42
N GLN A 63 -11.86 4.90 -7.56
CA GLN A 63 -12.70 4.35 -6.48
C GLN A 63 -12.52 5.08 -5.13
N PRO A 64 -12.71 6.41 -5.08
CA PRO A 64 -12.29 7.20 -3.92
C PRO A 64 -13.20 7.06 -2.70
N LEU A 65 -14.44 6.55 -2.87
CA LEU A 65 -15.47 6.59 -1.82
C LEU A 65 -15.01 5.91 -0.53
N VAL A 66 -14.59 4.65 -0.61
CA VAL A 66 -14.17 3.87 0.57
C VAL A 66 -12.90 4.47 1.20
N LEU A 67 -11.95 4.90 0.37
CA LEU A 67 -10.72 5.52 0.85
C LEU A 67 -10.99 6.86 1.55
N ASN A 68 -11.84 7.72 0.97
CA ASN A 68 -12.20 9.01 1.55
C ASN A 68 -12.96 8.84 2.87
N GLU A 69 -13.90 7.88 2.93
CA GLU A 69 -14.61 7.53 4.16
C GLU A 69 -13.64 7.02 5.24
N TYR A 70 -12.68 6.18 4.85
CA TYR A 70 -11.67 5.65 5.76
C TYR A 70 -10.78 6.73 6.34
N LEU A 71 -10.29 7.66 5.50
CA LEU A 71 -9.47 8.80 5.93
C LEU A 71 -10.24 9.74 6.85
N GLY A 72 -11.50 10.01 6.54
CA GLY A 72 -12.33 10.95 7.29
C GLY A 72 -11.64 12.31 7.47
N ASN A 73 -11.54 12.76 8.71
CA ASN A 73 -10.82 13.99 9.09
C ASN A 73 -9.36 13.74 9.54
N GLY A 74 -8.89 12.49 9.52
CA GLY A 74 -7.52 12.14 9.92
C GLY A 74 -7.30 11.88 11.41
N GLN A 75 -8.34 11.87 12.22
CA GLN A 75 -8.25 11.67 13.66
C GLN A 75 -7.49 10.39 14.07
N PRO A 76 -7.63 9.22 13.42
CA PRO A 76 -6.87 8.03 13.78
C PRO A 76 -5.35 8.21 13.75
N TRP A 77 -4.85 9.11 12.92
CA TRP A 77 -3.41 9.40 12.74
C TRP A 77 -2.98 10.72 13.42
N ASP A 78 -3.80 11.32 14.29
CA ASP A 78 -3.54 12.66 14.86
C ASP A 78 -3.33 13.74 13.76
N LEU A 79 -4.07 13.63 12.66
CA LEU A 79 -4.05 14.54 11.51
C LEU A 79 -5.37 15.33 11.37
N ASP A 80 -6.11 15.55 12.45
CA ASP A 80 -7.31 16.42 12.54
C ASP A 80 -6.98 17.78 13.16
N ARG A 81 -5.86 18.36 12.76
CA ARG A 81 -5.27 19.54 13.40
C ARG A 81 -5.85 20.85 12.92
N LEU A 82 -5.84 21.88 13.78
CA LEU A 82 -6.31 23.23 13.46
C LEU A 82 -5.47 23.89 12.33
N ASN A 83 -4.15 23.68 12.35
CA ASN A 83 -3.21 24.25 11.37
C ASN A 83 -2.42 23.13 10.69
N GLY A 84 -3.07 22.44 9.78
CA GLY A 84 -2.54 21.26 9.10
C GLY A 84 -3.59 20.15 9.06
N GLY A 85 -3.15 18.91 9.04
CA GLY A 85 -4.02 17.73 9.00
C GLY A 85 -3.94 16.97 7.68
N VAL A 86 -4.83 15.98 7.52
CA VAL A 86 -5.01 15.26 6.27
C VAL A 86 -6.03 15.96 5.38
N PHE A 87 -5.72 16.11 4.10
CA PHE A 87 -6.59 16.71 3.10
C PHE A 87 -6.76 15.74 1.93
N VAL A 88 -7.98 15.37 1.63
CA VAL A 88 -8.28 14.61 0.42
C VAL A 88 -8.34 15.57 -0.76
N LEU A 89 -7.51 15.31 -1.75
CA LEU A 89 -7.33 16.15 -2.95
C LEU A 89 -7.75 15.35 -4.19
N PRO A 90 -9.03 15.35 -4.55
CA PRO A 90 -9.48 14.76 -5.82
C PRO A 90 -9.18 15.71 -6.98
N PRO A 91 -9.13 15.21 -8.22
CA PRO A 91 -9.16 16.08 -9.40
C PRO A 91 -10.44 16.94 -9.41
N TYR A 92 -10.33 18.16 -9.87
CA TYR A 92 -11.46 19.11 -9.86
C TYR A 92 -11.60 19.85 -11.18
N GLN A 93 -12.83 20.29 -11.44
CA GLN A 93 -13.14 21.08 -12.63
C GLN A 93 -12.60 22.51 -12.51
N LYS A 94 -11.78 22.90 -13.49
CA LYS A 94 -11.37 24.31 -13.68
C LYS A 94 -12.31 25.01 -14.66
N SER A 95 -12.26 26.34 -14.72
CA SER A 95 -13.01 27.12 -15.72
C SER A 95 -12.67 26.76 -17.17
N SER A 96 -11.48 26.19 -17.40
CA SER A 96 -11.01 25.70 -18.71
C SER A 96 -11.36 24.25 -19.03
N GLY A 97 -12.03 23.51 -18.13
CA GLY A 97 -12.39 22.11 -18.28
C GLY A 97 -12.15 21.29 -17.01
N SER A 98 -12.55 20.02 -17.03
CA SER A 98 -12.26 19.05 -15.95
C SER A 98 -11.19 18.09 -16.45
N ASP A 99 -10.08 18.02 -15.73
CA ASP A 99 -8.99 17.12 -16.09
C ASP A 99 -8.75 16.12 -14.95
N TRP A 100 -8.89 14.85 -15.25
CA TRP A 100 -8.38 13.78 -14.41
C TRP A 100 -6.86 13.93 -14.26
N TYR A 101 -6.30 13.39 -13.17
CA TYR A 101 -4.84 13.29 -13.07
C TYR A 101 -4.33 12.37 -14.17
N THR A 102 -3.55 12.91 -15.09
CA THR A 102 -3.02 12.18 -16.25
C THR A 102 -1.73 11.44 -15.95
N GLY A 103 -1.11 11.75 -14.80
CA GLY A 103 0.12 11.12 -14.31
C GLY A 103 0.47 11.58 -12.91
N THR A 104 1.49 10.98 -12.33
CA THR A 104 1.92 11.27 -10.95
C THR A 104 2.39 12.70 -10.75
N ALA A 105 3.12 13.26 -11.71
CA ALA A 105 3.58 14.65 -11.68
C ALA A 105 2.43 15.64 -11.91
N ASN A 106 1.48 15.33 -12.80
CA ASN A 106 0.31 16.17 -13.04
C ASN A 106 -0.58 16.25 -11.79
N ALA A 107 -0.72 15.16 -11.04
CA ALA A 107 -1.47 15.16 -9.77
C ALA A 107 -0.89 16.19 -8.78
N ILE A 108 0.43 16.26 -8.65
CA ILE A 108 1.07 17.28 -7.81
C ILE A 108 0.93 18.68 -8.42
N CYS A 109 1.12 18.83 -9.74
CA CYS A 109 0.99 20.10 -10.44
C CYS A 109 -0.38 20.75 -10.25
N GLN A 110 -1.46 19.98 -10.38
CA GLN A 110 -2.81 20.47 -10.14
C GLN A 110 -3.04 20.96 -8.70
N ASN A 111 -2.24 20.48 -7.75
CA ASN A 111 -2.34 20.80 -6.33
C ASN A 111 -1.25 21.77 -5.82
N ILE A 112 -0.51 22.45 -6.72
CA ILE A 112 0.40 23.54 -6.36
C ILE A 112 -0.25 24.55 -5.41
N PRO A 113 -1.50 25.03 -5.64
CA PRO A 113 -2.14 25.99 -4.73
C PRO A 113 -2.33 25.47 -3.30
N PHE A 114 -2.49 24.14 -3.11
CA PHE A 114 -2.54 23.55 -1.77
C PHE A 114 -1.17 23.63 -1.09
N ILE A 115 -0.08 23.29 -1.78
CA ILE A 115 1.28 23.32 -1.25
C ILE A 115 1.67 24.76 -0.89
N GLU A 116 1.41 25.72 -1.78
CA GLU A 116 1.75 27.15 -1.61
C GLU A 116 1.06 27.80 -0.39
N ARG A 117 -0.06 27.26 0.09
CA ARG A 117 -0.71 27.76 1.33
C ARG A 117 0.21 27.69 2.54
N TYR A 118 1.12 26.73 2.56
CA TYR A 118 2.02 26.46 3.69
C TYR A 118 3.43 27.01 3.46
N ASP A 119 3.73 27.55 2.28
CA ASP A 119 5.05 28.11 1.89
C ASP A 119 6.22 27.22 2.34
N PRO A 120 6.21 25.91 2.00
CA PRO A 120 7.20 24.97 2.48
C PRO A 120 8.54 25.16 1.78
N GLU A 121 9.63 24.77 2.44
CA GLU A 121 10.94 24.68 1.80
C GLU A 121 11.09 23.36 1.04
N TYR A 122 10.51 22.29 1.60
CA TYR A 122 10.58 20.94 1.04
C TYR A 122 9.19 20.31 0.86
N VAL A 123 9.08 19.42 -0.12
CA VAL A 123 7.89 18.61 -0.34
C VAL A 123 8.29 17.13 -0.37
N LEU A 124 7.64 16.35 0.49
CA LEU A 124 7.75 14.89 0.49
C LEU A 124 6.66 14.30 -0.41
N ILE A 125 7.05 13.57 -1.44
CA ILE A 125 6.14 12.83 -2.33
C ILE A 125 6.20 11.36 -1.94
N LEU A 126 5.04 10.74 -1.73
CA LEU A 126 4.89 9.38 -1.27
C LEU A 126 4.00 8.56 -2.21
N SER A 127 4.41 7.31 -2.48
CA SER A 127 3.48 6.30 -3.00
C SER A 127 2.62 5.75 -1.86
N GLY A 128 1.32 5.62 -2.11
CA GLY A 128 0.34 5.15 -1.11
C GLY A 128 0.11 3.63 -1.12
N ASP A 129 1.02 2.85 -1.70
CA ASP A 129 0.79 1.45 -2.03
C ASP A 129 1.91 0.48 -1.58
N HIS A 130 2.78 0.93 -0.67
CA HIS A 130 3.89 0.14 -0.13
C HIS A 130 3.79 -0.06 1.38
N ILE A 131 4.35 -1.15 1.87
CA ILE A 131 4.42 -1.49 3.29
C ILE A 131 5.85 -1.30 3.79
N TYR A 132 6.05 -0.38 4.74
CA TYR A 132 7.34 -0.08 5.35
C TYR A 132 7.20 0.83 6.57
N LYS A 133 8.21 0.84 7.43
CA LYS A 133 8.36 1.80 8.55
C LYS A 133 9.60 2.64 8.29
N MET A 134 9.44 3.95 8.13
CA MET A 134 10.55 4.85 7.76
C MET A 134 10.44 6.20 8.47
N ASP A 135 11.54 6.63 9.07
CA ASP A 135 11.71 7.98 9.59
C ASP A 135 12.17 8.92 8.47
N TYR A 136 11.23 9.72 7.97
CA TYR A 136 11.51 10.68 6.90
C TYR A 136 12.40 11.85 7.35
N THR A 137 12.55 12.11 8.66
CA THR A 137 13.45 13.16 9.14
C THR A 137 14.90 12.86 8.78
N LYS A 138 15.31 11.59 8.87
CA LYS A 138 16.66 11.16 8.49
C LYS A 138 16.93 11.39 7.00
N MET A 139 15.92 11.16 6.16
CA MET A 139 16.01 11.42 4.72
C MET A 139 16.08 12.93 4.43
N LEU A 140 15.30 13.75 5.17
CA LEU A 140 15.36 15.20 5.05
C LEU A 140 16.71 15.76 5.49
N ASP A 141 17.26 15.27 6.58
CA ASP A 141 18.61 15.65 7.07
C ASP A 141 19.68 15.30 6.03
N HIS A 142 19.58 14.14 5.39
CA HIS A 142 20.45 13.75 4.29
C HIS A 142 20.30 14.71 3.10
N HIS A 143 19.07 15.04 2.71
CA HIS A 143 18.77 16.00 1.63
C HIS A 143 19.45 17.35 1.89
N LYS A 144 19.27 17.89 3.09
CA LYS A 144 19.89 19.17 3.54
C LYS A 144 21.42 19.09 3.54
N LYS A 145 21.97 18.03 4.13
CA LYS A 145 23.43 17.82 4.22
C LYS A 145 24.08 17.75 2.84
N MET A 146 23.42 17.09 1.92
CA MET A 146 23.91 16.97 0.53
C MET A 146 23.67 18.23 -0.29
N GLY A 147 22.82 19.16 0.16
CA GLY A 147 22.36 20.32 -0.62
C GLY A 147 21.70 19.85 -1.93
N ALA A 148 20.83 18.87 -1.83
CA ALA A 148 20.19 18.25 -2.97
C ALA A 148 18.99 19.05 -3.48
N ASP A 149 18.69 18.95 -4.77
CA ASP A 149 17.44 19.43 -5.36
C ASP A 149 16.35 18.35 -5.27
N CYS A 150 16.76 17.08 -5.33
CA CYS A 150 15.91 15.91 -5.11
C CYS A 150 16.68 14.81 -4.37
N THR A 151 16.03 14.21 -3.38
CA THR A 151 16.51 12.97 -2.74
C THR A 151 15.50 11.86 -3.02
N ILE A 152 15.98 10.70 -3.47
CA ILE A 152 15.16 9.53 -3.78
C ILE A 152 15.50 8.44 -2.78
N ALA A 153 14.50 7.94 -2.03
CA ALA A 153 14.70 6.76 -1.22
C ALA A 153 14.83 5.52 -2.10
N VAL A 154 15.88 4.74 -1.85
CA VAL A 154 16.18 3.52 -2.60
C VAL A 154 16.31 2.33 -1.67
N PHE A 155 15.98 1.16 -2.22
CA PHE A 155 16.08 -0.13 -1.56
C PHE A 155 16.82 -1.12 -2.48
N GLU A 156 17.71 -1.93 -1.91
CA GLU A 156 18.39 -2.98 -2.67
C GLU A 156 17.44 -4.17 -2.86
N VAL A 157 17.11 -4.47 -4.11
CA VAL A 157 16.29 -5.63 -4.48
C VAL A 157 17.14 -6.70 -5.16
N PRO A 158 16.70 -7.98 -5.20
CA PRO A 158 17.33 -8.98 -6.05
C PRO A 158 17.37 -8.52 -7.51
N MET A 159 18.48 -8.81 -8.23
CA MET A 159 18.65 -8.38 -9.62
C MET A 159 17.54 -8.85 -10.54
N GLU A 160 16.98 -10.03 -10.26
CA GLU A 160 15.86 -10.63 -11.01
C GLU A 160 14.59 -9.79 -10.93
N GLU A 161 14.41 -9.04 -9.83
CA GLU A 161 13.25 -8.20 -9.60
C GLU A 161 13.47 -6.74 -10.03
N ALA A 162 14.71 -6.33 -10.24
CA ALA A 162 15.05 -4.93 -10.50
C ALA A 162 14.32 -4.34 -11.72
N SER A 163 14.03 -5.16 -12.74
CA SER A 163 13.29 -4.74 -13.95
C SER A 163 11.84 -4.27 -13.68
N ARG A 164 11.31 -4.49 -12.46
CA ARG A 164 9.96 -4.09 -12.06
C ARG A 164 9.88 -2.65 -11.58
N PHE A 165 11.04 -2.05 -11.24
CA PHE A 165 11.17 -0.77 -10.56
C PHE A 165 11.92 0.27 -11.38
N GLY A 166 11.82 1.53 -10.98
CA GLY A 166 12.76 2.57 -11.40
C GLY A 166 14.11 2.33 -10.73
N ILE A 167 15.18 2.22 -11.51
CA ILE A 167 16.52 1.86 -11.04
C ILE A 167 17.45 3.08 -11.07
N MET A 168 18.17 3.29 -9.98
CA MET A 168 19.17 4.34 -9.85
C MET A 168 20.57 3.79 -10.03
N ASN A 169 21.37 4.51 -10.83
CA ASN A 169 22.80 4.34 -10.91
C ASN A 169 23.48 5.52 -10.20
N THR A 170 24.27 5.23 -9.16
CA THR A 170 24.87 6.23 -8.26
C THR A 170 26.39 6.23 -8.32
N ARG A 171 26.98 7.36 -7.96
CA ARG A 171 28.41 7.48 -7.62
C ARG A 171 28.64 7.05 -6.18
N GLU A 172 29.91 6.97 -5.75
CA GLU A 172 30.29 6.62 -4.38
C GLU A 172 29.72 7.59 -3.33
N ASP A 173 29.52 8.85 -3.69
CA ASP A 173 28.92 9.89 -2.84
C ASP A 173 27.39 9.90 -2.82
N THR A 174 26.75 8.85 -3.31
CA THR A 174 25.29 8.69 -3.48
C THR A 174 24.64 9.60 -4.53
N THR A 175 25.41 10.44 -5.26
CA THR A 175 24.86 11.26 -6.33
C THR A 175 24.38 10.37 -7.47
N ILE A 176 23.12 10.57 -7.88
CA ILE A 176 22.50 9.84 -8.99
C ILE A 176 22.98 10.46 -10.31
N TYR A 177 23.51 9.64 -11.21
CA TYR A 177 23.91 10.08 -12.54
C TYR A 177 23.02 9.52 -13.65
N GLU A 178 22.25 8.47 -13.36
CA GLU A 178 21.33 7.84 -14.32
C GLU A 178 20.12 7.26 -13.58
N PHE A 179 18.95 7.41 -14.17
CA PHE A 179 17.69 6.82 -13.74
C PHE A 179 17.06 6.07 -14.91
N GLU A 180 16.68 4.82 -14.70
CA GLU A 180 16.09 3.95 -15.71
C GLU A 180 14.71 3.46 -15.20
N GLU A 181 13.62 3.88 -15.85
CA GLU A 181 12.28 3.41 -15.50
C GLU A 181 12.02 2.01 -16.06
N LYS A 182 11.95 1.01 -15.20
CA LYS A 182 11.66 -0.40 -15.50
C LYS A 182 12.53 -0.95 -16.64
N PRO A 183 13.87 -0.91 -16.49
CA PRO A 183 14.77 -1.35 -17.53
C PRO A 183 14.68 -2.86 -17.76
N LYS A 184 14.78 -3.29 -19.04
CA LYS A 184 14.81 -4.73 -19.35
C LYS A 184 16.11 -5.42 -18.85
N ASN A 185 17.19 -4.67 -18.84
CA ASN A 185 18.50 -5.13 -18.39
C ASN A 185 19.07 -4.11 -17.40
N PRO A 186 18.68 -4.16 -16.11
CA PRO A 186 19.12 -3.20 -15.11
C PRO A 186 20.63 -3.28 -14.87
N LYS A 187 21.28 -2.12 -14.74
CA LYS A 187 22.72 -2.01 -14.43
C LYS A 187 22.98 -2.05 -12.91
N SER A 188 21.97 -1.76 -12.12
CA SER A 188 22.01 -1.69 -10.66
C SER A 188 20.77 -2.36 -10.07
N ASN A 189 20.80 -2.67 -8.79
CA ASN A 189 19.67 -3.20 -8.01
C ASN A 189 19.09 -2.18 -7.02
N LEU A 190 19.48 -0.90 -7.13
CA LEU A 190 18.94 0.18 -6.31
C LEU A 190 17.58 0.62 -6.85
N ALA A 191 16.54 0.04 -6.32
CA ALA A 191 15.15 0.32 -6.71
C ALA A 191 14.59 1.56 -6.01
N SER A 192 13.88 2.40 -6.75
CA SER A 192 13.10 3.51 -6.18
C SER A 192 11.97 2.99 -5.30
N MET A 193 11.89 3.49 -4.09
CA MET A 193 10.77 3.22 -3.19
C MET A 193 9.52 4.08 -3.50
N GLY A 194 9.57 4.98 -4.50
CA GLY A 194 8.48 5.92 -4.73
C GLY A 194 8.33 6.96 -3.60
N VAL A 195 9.41 7.21 -2.88
CA VAL A 195 9.51 8.20 -1.80
C VAL A 195 10.56 9.23 -2.20
N TYR A 196 10.13 10.49 -2.36
CA TYR A 196 10.97 11.58 -2.85
C TYR A 196 10.89 12.79 -1.94
N ILE A 197 12.03 13.43 -1.64
CA ILE A 197 12.07 14.78 -1.06
C ILE A 197 12.61 15.72 -2.13
N PHE A 198 11.86 16.77 -2.41
CA PHE A 198 12.27 17.83 -3.33
C PHE A 198 12.39 19.15 -2.60
N THR A 199 13.37 19.95 -2.98
CA THR A 199 13.37 21.40 -2.73
C THR A 199 12.18 22.00 -3.50
N TRP A 200 11.20 22.56 -2.78
CA TRP A 200 9.90 22.93 -3.37
C TRP A 200 10.03 23.88 -4.56
N LYS A 201 10.86 24.90 -4.43
CA LYS A 201 11.06 25.89 -5.51
C LYS A 201 11.50 25.22 -6.82
N LYS A 202 12.39 24.26 -6.74
CA LYS A 202 12.86 23.49 -7.89
C LYS A 202 11.77 22.61 -8.46
N LEU A 203 11.13 21.81 -7.64
CA LEU A 203 10.04 20.94 -8.11
C LEU A 203 8.96 21.73 -8.83
N ARG A 204 8.55 22.87 -8.28
CA ARG A 204 7.53 23.72 -8.87
C ARG A 204 7.87 24.17 -10.28
N GLU A 205 9.11 24.57 -10.53
CA GLU A 205 9.60 24.99 -11.87
C GLU A 205 9.46 23.82 -12.88
N TYR A 206 9.88 22.63 -12.51
CA TYR A 206 9.80 21.44 -13.36
C TYR A 206 8.36 20.98 -13.59
N LEU A 207 7.49 21.03 -12.58
CA LEU A 207 6.08 20.68 -12.71
C LEU A 207 5.35 21.58 -13.71
N LEU A 208 5.57 22.90 -13.63
CA LEU A 208 4.95 23.86 -14.55
C LEU A 208 5.47 23.71 -15.97
N ALA A 209 6.78 23.51 -16.14
CA ALA A 209 7.36 23.25 -17.45
C ALA A 209 6.88 21.93 -18.06
N ASP A 210 6.73 20.89 -17.24
CA ASP A 210 6.22 19.61 -17.69
C ASP A 210 4.74 19.65 -18.04
N ASP A 211 3.93 20.39 -17.27
CA ASP A 211 2.51 20.58 -17.56
C ASP A 211 2.25 21.30 -18.89
N ALA A 212 3.12 22.20 -19.25
CA ALA A 212 3.07 22.90 -20.54
C ALA A 212 3.53 22.04 -21.74
N ASP A 213 4.21 20.93 -21.52
CA ASP A 213 4.73 20.03 -22.56
C ASP A 213 3.66 19.00 -22.98
N PRO A 214 3.05 19.12 -24.18
CA PRO A 214 2.02 18.19 -24.63
C PRO A 214 2.52 16.77 -24.93
N THR A 215 3.84 16.59 -25.02
CA THR A 215 4.46 15.28 -25.30
C THR A 215 4.81 14.52 -24.03
N SER A 216 4.72 15.15 -22.86
CA SER A 216 5.02 14.55 -21.58
C SER A 216 3.93 13.56 -21.14
N GLU A 217 4.35 12.42 -20.57
CA GLU A 217 3.46 11.47 -19.88
C GLU A 217 3.07 11.96 -18.48
N LYS A 218 3.58 13.12 -18.03
CA LYS A 218 3.27 13.75 -16.74
C LYS A 218 3.63 12.85 -15.53
N ASP A 219 4.73 12.13 -15.62
CA ASP A 219 5.18 11.16 -14.64
C ASP A 219 6.53 11.53 -14.03
N PHE A 220 6.72 11.25 -12.73
CA PHE A 220 8.00 11.56 -12.05
C PHE A 220 9.16 10.77 -12.63
N GLY A 221 9.01 9.45 -12.81
CA GLY A 221 10.06 8.57 -13.29
C GLY A 221 10.39 8.78 -14.77
N LYS A 222 9.38 9.01 -15.60
CA LYS A 222 9.58 9.15 -17.05
C LYS A 222 9.94 10.58 -17.50
N ASN A 223 9.52 11.59 -16.75
CA ASN A 223 9.64 12.99 -17.19
C ASN A 223 10.42 13.86 -16.20
N ILE A 224 9.95 14.02 -14.97
CA ILE A 224 10.53 14.98 -14.02
C ILE A 224 11.97 14.64 -13.66
N ILE A 225 12.22 13.42 -13.16
CA ILE A 225 13.55 12.98 -12.73
C ILE A 225 14.56 13.01 -13.89
N PRO A 226 14.26 12.45 -15.09
CA PRO A 226 15.18 12.54 -16.23
C PRO A 226 15.45 13.97 -16.68
N LYS A 227 14.44 14.87 -16.69
CA LYS A 227 14.63 16.27 -17.05
C LYS A 227 15.54 16.99 -16.04
N MET A 228 15.37 16.74 -14.75
CA MET A 228 16.24 17.31 -13.70
C MET A 228 17.70 16.82 -13.84
N LEU A 229 17.90 15.51 -14.09
CA LEU A 229 19.24 14.95 -14.33
C LEU A 229 19.90 15.57 -15.56
N ALA A 230 19.17 15.69 -16.68
CA ALA A 230 19.68 16.31 -17.91
C ALA A 230 20.03 17.80 -17.75
N ALA A 231 19.34 18.50 -16.87
CA ALA A 231 19.63 19.89 -16.54
C ALA A 231 20.80 20.07 -15.56
N GLY A 232 21.36 18.97 -15.04
CA GLY A 232 22.48 19.00 -14.09
C GLY A 232 22.09 19.35 -12.66
N GLU A 233 20.80 19.19 -12.30
CA GLU A 233 20.36 19.35 -10.92
C GLU A 233 20.95 18.24 -10.02
N LYS A 234 21.08 18.53 -8.75
CA LYS A 234 21.69 17.62 -7.79
C LYS A 234 20.67 16.61 -7.23
N LEU A 235 20.68 15.39 -7.78
CA LEU A 235 19.87 14.30 -7.30
C LEU A 235 20.71 13.32 -6.49
N VAL A 236 20.23 12.88 -5.32
CA VAL A 236 20.95 11.95 -4.46
C VAL A 236 20.06 10.79 -4.04
N ALA A 237 20.67 9.61 -3.86
CA ALA A 237 20.02 8.44 -3.33
C ALA A 237 20.12 8.43 -1.78
N TYR A 238 19.04 8.04 -1.13
CA TYR A 238 19.00 7.73 0.30
C TYR A 238 18.73 6.24 0.46
N SER A 239 19.73 5.46 0.82
CA SER A 239 19.57 4.02 1.05
C SER A 239 18.75 3.77 2.31
N PHE A 240 17.60 3.12 2.13
CA PHE A 240 16.74 2.71 3.23
C PHE A 240 17.14 1.32 3.73
N GLU A 241 17.26 1.20 5.05
CA GLU A 241 17.49 -0.08 5.73
C GLU A 241 16.23 -0.45 6.52
N GLY A 242 15.72 -1.67 6.33
CA GLY A 242 14.54 -2.17 6.99
C GLY A 242 13.65 -3.00 6.06
N TYR A 243 12.41 -3.22 6.47
CA TYR A 243 11.43 -3.92 5.64
C TYR A 243 10.75 -2.96 4.67
N TRP A 244 10.75 -3.32 3.39
CA TRP A 244 9.99 -2.64 2.35
C TRP A 244 9.42 -3.65 1.36
N LYS A 245 8.13 -3.54 1.05
CA LYS A 245 7.45 -4.42 0.08
C LYS A 245 6.44 -3.62 -0.75
N ASP A 246 6.56 -3.70 -2.08
CA ASP A 246 5.48 -3.30 -3.01
C ASP A 246 4.44 -4.42 -3.04
N VAL A 247 3.27 -4.15 -2.49
CA VAL A 247 2.13 -5.09 -2.45
C VAL A 247 1.21 -4.91 -3.67
N GLY A 248 1.80 -4.78 -4.85
CA GLY A 248 1.11 -4.51 -6.11
C GLY A 248 0.56 -5.73 -6.83
N THR A 249 0.84 -6.94 -6.38
CA THR A 249 0.32 -8.20 -6.95
C THR A 249 -0.30 -9.05 -5.83
N ILE A 250 -1.13 -10.02 -6.20
CA ILE A 250 -1.75 -10.96 -5.24
C ILE A 250 -0.69 -11.68 -4.43
N ASP A 251 0.33 -12.23 -5.10
CA ASP A 251 1.39 -12.97 -4.43
C ASP A 251 2.18 -12.07 -3.47
N SER A 252 2.59 -10.87 -3.91
CA SER A 252 3.32 -9.93 -3.04
C SER A 252 2.48 -9.44 -1.85
N LEU A 253 1.16 -9.27 -2.02
CA LEU A 253 0.25 -8.92 -0.92
C LEU A 253 0.12 -10.09 0.07
N TRP A 254 -0.03 -11.33 -0.42
CA TRP A 254 -0.11 -12.51 0.41
C TRP A 254 1.20 -12.72 1.18
N GLU A 255 2.34 -12.72 0.48
CA GLU A 255 3.67 -12.87 1.09
C GLU A 255 3.92 -11.80 2.16
N ALA A 256 3.65 -10.52 1.87
CA ALA A 256 3.85 -9.44 2.83
C ALA A 256 3.01 -9.60 4.10
N ASN A 257 1.83 -10.20 4.00
CA ASN A 257 1.03 -10.54 5.18
C ASN A 257 1.63 -11.74 5.93
N MET A 258 2.06 -12.79 5.22
CA MET A 258 2.69 -13.97 5.84
C MET A 258 4.04 -13.62 6.48
N ASP A 259 4.79 -12.66 5.92
CA ASP A 259 6.03 -12.13 6.50
C ASP A 259 5.83 -11.62 7.94
N LEU A 260 4.63 -11.11 8.29
CA LEU A 260 4.32 -10.67 9.66
C LEU A 260 4.26 -11.82 10.69
N LEU A 261 4.11 -13.06 10.22
CA LEU A 261 4.08 -14.26 11.06
C LEU A 261 5.49 -14.87 11.24
N ASP A 262 6.48 -14.43 10.49
CA ASP A 262 7.88 -14.86 10.64
C ASP A 262 8.65 -13.89 11.54
N PRO A 263 9.08 -14.33 12.75
CA PRO A 263 9.81 -13.49 13.69
C PRO A 263 11.20 -13.04 13.18
N LYS A 264 11.68 -13.58 12.06
CA LYS A 264 12.95 -13.18 11.44
C LYS A 264 12.81 -11.97 10.52
N VAL A 265 11.60 -11.65 10.10
CA VAL A 265 11.34 -10.50 9.23
C VAL A 265 11.39 -9.21 10.05
N PRO A 266 12.14 -8.18 9.64
CA PRO A 266 12.32 -6.95 10.41
C PRO A 266 11.12 -5.99 10.28
N MET A 267 9.89 -6.49 10.44
CA MET A 267 8.64 -5.72 10.43
C MET A 267 7.90 -5.91 11.76
N ASP A 268 8.37 -5.22 12.79
CA ASP A 268 7.73 -5.27 14.12
C ASP A 268 6.55 -4.28 14.20
N LEU A 269 5.32 -4.80 14.22
CA LEU A 269 4.10 -4.02 14.44
C LEU A 269 3.85 -3.69 15.92
N TYR A 270 4.57 -4.34 16.84
CA TYR A 270 4.45 -4.15 18.28
C TYR A 270 5.43 -3.12 18.85
N ASP A 271 6.31 -2.56 18.00
CA ASP A 271 7.28 -1.52 18.41
C ASP A 271 6.54 -0.26 18.93
N PRO A 272 6.64 0.05 20.23
CA PRO A 272 5.96 1.20 20.81
C PRO A 272 6.58 2.54 20.40
N SER A 273 7.81 2.54 19.90
CA SER A 273 8.52 3.76 19.49
C SER A 273 8.14 4.21 18.07
N TRP A 274 7.63 3.29 17.24
CA TRP A 274 7.20 3.57 15.88
C TRP A 274 5.86 2.88 15.57
N LYS A 275 4.78 3.41 16.14
CA LYS A 275 3.43 2.84 15.97
C LYS A 275 2.89 3.06 14.58
N ILE A 276 2.21 2.03 14.06
CA ILE A 276 1.32 2.19 12.91
C ILE A 276 -0.09 2.46 13.44
N TYR A 277 -0.60 3.66 13.15
CA TYR A 277 -1.94 4.09 13.52
C TYR A 277 -2.95 3.58 12.49
N SER A 278 -4.17 3.33 12.94
CA SER A 278 -5.24 2.84 12.09
C SER A 278 -6.59 3.21 12.68
N ARG A 279 -7.62 3.21 11.85
CA ARG A 279 -9.00 3.37 12.31
C ARG A 279 -9.41 2.16 13.15
N ASN A 280 -9.98 2.42 14.33
CA ASN A 280 -10.48 1.35 15.20
C ASN A 280 -11.88 0.92 14.73
N PRO A 281 -12.13 -0.35 14.40
CA PRO A 281 -13.45 -0.87 14.02
C PRO A 281 -14.43 -0.95 15.19
N CYS A 282 -13.99 -0.74 16.46
CA CYS A 282 -14.81 -0.78 17.66
C CYS A 282 -15.54 -2.12 17.84
N MET A 283 -14.86 -3.23 17.60
CA MET A 283 -15.40 -4.57 17.77
C MET A 283 -15.14 -5.11 19.19
N PRO A 284 -15.93 -6.11 19.66
CA PRO A 284 -15.64 -6.77 20.93
C PRO A 284 -14.33 -7.56 20.87
N PRO A 285 -13.76 -8.00 22.00
CA PRO A 285 -12.63 -8.93 21.99
C PRO A 285 -12.94 -10.18 21.15
N HIS A 286 -11.91 -10.78 20.54
CA HIS A 286 -12.08 -12.06 19.87
C HIS A 286 -12.42 -13.18 20.85
N TYR A 287 -13.19 -14.15 20.39
CA TYR A 287 -13.59 -15.33 21.16
C TYR A 287 -13.07 -16.61 20.49
N ILE A 288 -12.35 -17.43 21.26
CA ILE A 288 -11.88 -18.76 20.83
C ILE A 288 -12.70 -19.79 21.59
N ALA A 289 -13.52 -20.57 20.85
CA ALA A 289 -14.40 -21.57 21.42
C ALA A 289 -13.65 -22.80 21.95
N PRO A 290 -14.23 -23.55 22.91
CA PRO A 290 -13.66 -24.81 23.37
C PRO A 290 -13.45 -25.80 22.23
N GLY A 291 -12.22 -26.35 22.11
CA GLY A 291 -11.84 -27.29 21.06
C GLY A 291 -11.32 -26.64 19.77
N ALA A 292 -11.41 -25.33 19.61
CA ALA A 292 -10.75 -24.62 18.54
C ALA A 292 -9.22 -24.72 18.67
N LYS A 293 -8.52 -24.68 17.51
CA LYS A 293 -7.06 -24.66 17.46
C LYS A 293 -6.60 -23.45 16.68
N VAL A 294 -5.79 -22.61 17.29
CA VAL A 294 -5.19 -21.42 16.64
C VAL A 294 -3.68 -21.49 16.85
N GLN A 295 -2.93 -21.52 15.76
CA GLN A 295 -1.47 -21.64 15.79
C GLN A 295 -0.84 -20.64 14.84
N ASN A 296 0.30 -20.06 15.21
CA ASN A 296 1.11 -19.14 14.41
C ASN A 296 0.28 -18.16 13.55
N SER A 297 -0.72 -17.52 14.15
CA SER A 297 -1.70 -16.71 13.42
C SER A 297 -1.96 -15.38 14.13
N MET A 298 -2.28 -14.35 13.37
CA MET A 298 -2.77 -13.07 13.90
C MET A 298 -4.29 -13.05 13.87
N VAL A 299 -4.90 -12.73 15.01
CA VAL A 299 -6.35 -12.69 15.17
C VAL A 299 -6.76 -11.32 15.71
N SER A 300 -7.55 -10.59 14.95
CA SER A 300 -8.03 -9.26 15.32
C SER A 300 -9.29 -9.32 16.20
N GLU A 301 -9.73 -8.17 16.68
CA GLU A 301 -10.91 -8.01 17.51
C GLU A 301 -12.20 -8.43 16.78
N GLY A 302 -13.20 -8.89 17.53
CA GLY A 302 -14.49 -9.32 16.98
C GLY A 302 -14.49 -10.67 16.28
N CYS A 303 -13.35 -11.39 16.22
CA CYS A 303 -13.33 -12.72 15.64
C CYS A 303 -14.00 -13.75 16.54
N GLU A 304 -14.73 -14.70 15.95
CA GLU A 304 -15.28 -15.89 16.60
C GLU A 304 -14.71 -17.13 15.95
N ILE A 305 -13.88 -17.90 16.70
CA ILE A 305 -13.17 -19.05 16.15
C ILE A 305 -13.59 -20.31 16.90
N ALA A 306 -14.24 -21.23 16.19
CA ALA A 306 -14.59 -22.56 16.67
C ALA A 306 -13.89 -23.70 15.89
N GLY A 307 -13.21 -23.37 14.80
CA GLY A 307 -12.49 -24.28 13.91
C GLY A 307 -10.98 -24.31 14.16
N HIS A 308 -10.26 -24.68 13.12
CA HIS A 308 -8.79 -24.75 13.08
C HIS A 308 -8.22 -23.62 12.23
N VAL A 309 -7.27 -22.85 12.78
CA VAL A 309 -6.58 -21.74 12.09
C VAL A 309 -5.08 -21.93 12.29
N ASP A 310 -4.35 -22.00 11.20
CA ASP A 310 -2.90 -22.12 11.20
C ASP A 310 -2.27 -21.18 10.17
N PHE A 311 -1.11 -20.58 10.51
CA PHE A 311 -0.32 -19.68 9.66
C PHE A 311 -1.16 -18.68 8.86
N SER A 312 -2.11 -18.01 9.53
CA SER A 312 -3.14 -17.20 8.88
C SER A 312 -3.34 -15.85 9.56
N ILE A 313 -3.89 -14.88 8.82
CA ILE A 313 -4.21 -13.55 9.32
C ILE A 313 -5.72 -13.32 9.23
N LEU A 314 -6.34 -13.12 10.38
CA LEU A 314 -7.77 -12.88 10.52
C LEU A 314 -8.02 -11.43 10.93
N PHE A 315 -8.71 -10.70 10.08
CA PHE A 315 -9.14 -9.33 10.33
C PHE A 315 -10.37 -9.28 11.27
N SER A 316 -10.80 -8.08 11.61
CA SER A 316 -11.91 -7.87 12.54
C SER A 316 -13.21 -8.51 12.08
N GLY A 317 -13.92 -9.13 13.03
CA GLY A 317 -15.23 -9.72 12.80
C GLY A 317 -15.25 -10.98 11.94
N VAL A 318 -14.12 -11.64 11.75
CA VAL A 318 -14.05 -12.91 11.02
C VAL A 318 -14.68 -14.02 11.86
N HIS A 319 -15.48 -14.87 11.20
CA HIS A 319 -16.09 -16.04 11.81
C HIS A 319 -15.56 -17.35 11.18
N VAL A 320 -15.02 -18.25 12.02
CA VAL A 320 -14.56 -19.58 11.62
C VAL A 320 -15.35 -20.62 12.40
N ALA A 321 -16.30 -21.29 11.74
CA ALA A 321 -17.21 -22.22 12.37
C ALA A 321 -16.53 -23.53 12.79
N LYS A 322 -17.27 -24.37 13.53
CA LYS A 322 -16.79 -25.67 14.00
C LYS A 322 -16.38 -26.56 12.82
N ASN A 323 -15.28 -27.31 12.99
CA ASN A 323 -14.69 -28.19 11.99
C ASN A 323 -14.22 -27.49 10.69
N ALA A 324 -14.31 -26.17 10.58
CA ALA A 324 -13.70 -25.43 9.48
C ALA A 324 -12.19 -25.39 9.65
N VAL A 325 -11.47 -25.34 8.53
CA VAL A 325 -10.00 -25.26 8.47
C VAL A 325 -9.59 -24.02 7.68
N VAL A 326 -8.70 -23.22 8.26
CA VAL A 326 -8.07 -22.06 7.61
C VAL A 326 -6.57 -22.21 7.74
N ASP A 327 -5.88 -22.31 6.63
CA ASP A 327 -4.43 -22.55 6.58
C ASP A 327 -3.77 -21.63 5.58
N SER A 328 -2.66 -20.99 5.98
CA SER A 328 -1.84 -20.14 5.12
C SER A 328 -2.65 -19.05 4.37
N SER A 329 -3.67 -18.50 5.03
CA SER A 329 -4.70 -17.69 4.39
C SER A 329 -4.91 -16.33 5.07
N ILE A 330 -5.46 -15.39 4.31
CA ILE A 330 -5.86 -14.07 4.79
C ILE A 330 -7.38 -13.97 4.72
N LEU A 331 -8.02 -13.81 5.88
CA LEU A 331 -9.46 -13.55 5.96
C LEU A 331 -9.69 -12.08 6.30
N MET A 332 -10.21 -11.30 5.34
CA MET A 332 -10.45 -9.86 5.46
C MET A 332 -11.69 -9.57 6.32
N PRO A 333 -11.95 -8.30 6.71
CA PRO A 333 -13.00 -7.95 7.67
C PRO A 333 -14.37 -8.59 7.35
N GLY A 334 -14.98 -9.22 8.36
CA GLY A 334 -16.31 -9.81 8.25
C GLY A 334 -16.40 -11.07 7.38
N ALA A 335 -15.30 -11.66 6.95
CA ALA A 335 -15.31 -12.93 6.21
C ALA A 335 -15.81 -14.07 7.10
N VAL A 336 -16.60 -15.00 6.51
CA VAL A 336 -17.23 -16.12 7.20
C VAL A 336 -16.79 -17.43 6.55
N VAL A 337 -16.31 -18.37 7.37
CA VAL A 337 -16.01 -19.76 6.97
C VAL A 337 -16.94 -20.68 7.76
N GLU A 338 -17.91 -21.29 7.05
CA GLU A 338 -18.94 -22.13 7.67
C GLU A 338 -18.41 -23.53 8.03
N GLU A 339 -19.24 -24.29 8.71
CA GLU A 339 -18.90 -25.61 9.26
C GLU A 339 -18.34 -26.58 8.22
N GLY A 340 -17.16 -27.14 8.51
CA GLY A 340 -16.50 -28.12 7.65
C GLY A 340 -15.98 -27.58 6.32
N ALA A 341 -15.99 -26.25 6.09
CA ALA A 341 -15.34 -25.63 4.95
C ALA A 341 -13.82 -25.55 5.16
N GLU A 342 -13.06 -25.65 4.08
CA GLU A 342 -11.60 -25.59 4.10
C GLU A 342 -11.09 -24.46 3.20
N VAL A 343 -10.15 -23.66 3.73
CA VAL A 343 -9.52 -22.52 3.03
C VAL A 343 -8.01 -22.64 3.15
N HIS A 344 -7.34 -22.80 2.01
CA HIS A 344 -5.89 -23.00 1.93
C HIS A 344 -5.25 -22.01 0.97
N PHE A 345 -4.17 -21.34 1.37
CA PHE A 345 -3.41 -20.42 0.55
C PHE A 345 -4.31 -19.44 -0.23
N ALA A 346 -5.20 -18.79 0.49
CA ALA A 346 -6.22 -17.92 -0.13
C ALA A 346 -6.30 -16.55 0.53
N ILE A 347 -6.79 -15.58 -0.23
CA ILE A 347 -7.25 -14.28 0.26
C ILE A 347 -8.77 -14.26 0.11
N VAL A 348 -9.47 -14.26 1.23
CA VAL A 348 -10.93 -14.15 1.30
C VAL A 348 -11.25 -12.70 1.65
N ALA A 349 -11.81 -11.95 0.70
CA ALA A 349 -12.02 -10.52 0.83
C ALA A 349 -13.18 -10.16 1.78
N GLU A 350 -13.39 -8.85 2.00
CA GLU A 350 -14.34 -8.31 2.98
C GLU A 350 -15.77 -8.87 2.77
N ASN A 351 -16.38 -9.38 3.87
CA ASN A 351 -17.75 -9.92 3.89
C ASN A 351 -18.01 -11.09 2.93
N ALA A 352 -16.98 -11.77 2.44
CA ALA A 352 -17.16 -12.99 1.66
C ALA A 352 -17.56 -14.18 2.56
N VAL A 353 -18.36 -15.10 2.02
CA VAL A 353 -18.88 -16.26 2.74
C VAL A 353 -18.47 -17.55 2.07
N ILE A 354 -17.76 -18.39 2.81
CA ILE A 354 -17.36 -19.73 2.38
C ILE A 354 -18.33 -20.72 3.04
N ARG A 355 -19.28 -21.24 2.26
CA ARG A 355 -20.36 -22.08 2.76
C ARG A 355 -19.88 -23.46 3.19
N ARG A 356 -20.75 -24.16 3.93
CA ARG A 356 -20.49 -25.48 4.51
C ARG A 356 -19.87 -26.47 3.52
N GLY A 357 -18.77 -27.10 3.94
CA GLY A 357 -18.11 -28.18 3.21
C GLY A 357 -17.49 -27.79 1.87
N SER A 358 -17.39 -26.49 1.57
CA SER A 358 -16.68 -26.03 0.38
C SER A 358 -15.17 -26.09 0.59
N TYR A 359 -14.42 -26.15 -0.51
CA TYR A 359 -12.96 -26.23 -0.53
C TYR A 359 -12.39 -25.10 -1.40
N VAL A 360 -11.55 -24.25 -0.82
CA VAL A 360 -11.00 -23.05 -1.46
C VAL A 360 -9.49 -23.07 -1.41
N GLY A 361 -8.87 -22.94 -2.58
CA GLY A 361 -7.42 -22.96 -2.72
C GLY A 361 -6.81 -24.36 -2.67
N GLU A 362 -5.50 -24.48 -2.66
CA GLU A 362 -4.80 -25.77 -2.59
C GLU A 362 -3.39 -25.60 -2.02
N ARG A 363 -2.94 -26.58 -1.29
CA ARG A 363 -1.58 -26.64 -0.77
C ARG A 363 -0.58 -26.97 -1.89
N PRO A 364 0.55 -26.26 -1.99
CA PRO A 364 1.52 -26.48 -3.06
C PRO A 364 2.08 -27.91 -3.09
N GLU A 365 2.14 -28.60 -1.93
CA GLU A 365 2.63 -29.96 -1.80
C GLU A 365 1.70 -31.00 -2.44
N LEU A 366 0.41 -30.68 -2.55
CA LEU A 366 -0.60 -31.56 -3.11
C LEU A 366 -0.78 -31.37 -4.64
N MET A 367 -0.19 -30.32 -5.20
CA MET A 367 -0.26 -30.04 -6.64
C MET A 367 0.71 -30.94 -7.42
N ALA A 368 0.20 -31.60 -8.46
CA ALA A 368 1.01 -32.39 -9.39
C ALA A 368 1.96 -31.52 -10.23
N ASP A 369 1.51 -30.32 -10.60
CA ASP A 369 2.27 -29.30 -11.33
C ASP A 369 2.35 -28.02 -10.48
N LYS A 370 3.53 -27.75 -9.93
CA LYS A 370 3.76 -26.58 -9.06
C LYS A 370 3.69 -25.26 -9.81
N ASP A 371 3.89 -25.24 -11.12
CA ASP A 371 3.82 -24.02 -11.93
C ASP A 371 2.36 -23.54 -12.10
N GLN A 372 1.39 -24.40 -11.85
CA GLN A 372 -0.03 -24.07 -11.83
C GLN A 372 -0.54 -23.64 -10.45
N TRP A 373 0.28 -23.73 -9.41
CA TRP A 373 -0.08 -23.26 -8.09
C TRP A 373 -0.01 -21.74 -8.00
N GLY A 374 -0.80 -21.18 -7.11
CA GLY A 374 -0.81 -19.75 -6.74
C GLY A 374 -1.94 -19.45 -5.77
N VAL A 375 -1.88 -18.28 -5.17
CA VAL A 375 -2.86 -17.82 -4.18
C VAL A 375 -4.23 -17.66 -4.82
N THR A 376 -5.26 -18.22 -4.15
CA THR A 376 -6.67 -18.10 -4.56
C THR A 376 -7.28 -16.83 -3.98
N VAL A 377 -8.14 -16.14 -4.73
CA VAL A 377 -8.80 -14.92 -4.28
C VAL A 377 -10.32 -15.05 -4.39
N ILE A 378 -11.00 -14.80 -3.28
CA ILE A 378 -12.46 -14.65 -3.23
C ILE A 378 -12.78 -13.17 -3.05
N GLY A 379 -13.54 -12.61 -3.97
CA GLY A 379 -13.88 -11.19 -3.99
C GLY A 379 -14.79 -10.74 -2.85
N ALA A 380 -14.86 -9.42 -2.63
CA ALA A 380 -15.65 -8.84 -1.55
C ALA A 380 -17.16 -9.09 -1.73
N GLY A 381 -17.79 -9.63 -0.66
CA GLY A 381 -19.21 -9.98 -0.62
C GLY A 381 -19.59 -11.22 -1.46
N VAL A 382 -18.61 -11.95 -1.99
CA VAL A 382 -18.84 -13.16 -2.78
C VAL A 382 -19.18 -14.34 -1.87
N THR A 383 -20.12 -15.17 -2.30
CA THR A 383 -20.48 -16.43 -1.65
C THR A 383 -19.96 -17.63 -2.46
N VAL A 384 -19.15 -18.46 -1.83
CA VAL A 384 -18.81 -19.79 -2.34
C VAL A 384 -19.83 -20.78 -1.77
N GLY A 385 -20.66 -21.38 -2.64
CA GLY A 385 -21.81 -22.21 -2.30
C GLY A 385 -21.43 -23.51 -1.61
N VAL A 386 -22.43 -24.21 -1.05
CA VAL A 386 -22.26 -25.44 -0.30
C VAL A 386 -21.54 -26.52 -1.12
N GLY A 387 -20.45 -27.07 -0.59
CA GLY A 387 -19.65 -28.12 -1.23
C GLY A 387 -18.95 -27.70 -2.53
N ALA A 388 -18.94 -26.41 -2.86
CA ALA A 388 -18.25 -25.91 -4.05
C ALA A 388 -16.72 -26.00 -3.89
N ILE A 389 -16.02 -26.19 -4.99
CA ILE A 389 -14.54 -26.25 -5.04
C ILE A 389 -14.02 -25.08 -5.87
N VAL A 390 -13.14 -24.29 -5.28
CA VAL A 390 -12.38 -23.23 -5.97
C VAL A 390 -10.91 -23.64 -5.97
N PRO A 391 -10.33 -23.95 -7.13
CA PRO A 391 -8.95 -24.45 -7.22
C PRO A 391 -7.91 -23.37 -6.90
N ALA A 392 -6.63 -23.78 -6.78
CA ALA A 392 -5.49 -22.87 -6.71
C ALA A 392 -5.52 -21.84 -7.85
N ARG A 393 -5.02 -20.61 -7.59
CA ARG A 393 -5.05 -19.46 -8.52
C ARG A 393 -6.46 -19.03 -8.95
N GLY A 394 -7.51 -19.56 -8.35
CA GLY A 394 -8.89 -19.16 -8.64
C GLY A 394 -9.08 -17.66 -8.32
N MET A 395 -9.71 -16.93 -9.25
CA MET A 395 -10.12 -15.53 -9.06
C MET A 395 -11.63 -15.48 -9.15
N VAL A 396 -12.30 -15.38 -8.00
CA VAL A 396 -13.77 -15.45 -7.92
C VAL A 396 -14.31 -14.06 -7.60
N GLU A 397 -15.03 -13.49 -8.57
CA GLU A 397 -15.61 -12.15 -8.49
C GLU A 397 -17.12 -12.13 -8.33
N GLU A 398 -17.77 -13.28 -8.51
CA GLU A 398 -19.21 -13.49 -8.41
C GLU A 398 -19.49 -14.80 -7.67
N ASP A 399 -20.70 -14.96 -7.17
CA ASP A 399 -21.10 -16.15 -6.43
C ASP A 399 -20.89 -17.45 -7.22
N VAL A 400 -20.38 -18.49 -6.57
CA VAL A 400 -20.04 -19.79 -7.18
C VAL A 400 -20.80 -20.92 -6.51
N GLY A 401 -21.39 -21.83 -7.29
CA GLY A 401 -22.17 -22.96 -6.79
C GLY A 401 -23.59 -22.59 -6.38
N GLU A 402 -24.31 -23.53 -5.75
CA GLU A 402 -25.67 -23.26 -5.25
C GLU A 402 -25.59 -22.36 -4.00
N VAL A 403 -26.04 -21.13 -4.14
CA VAL A 403 -26.18 -20.14 -3.06
C VAL A 403 -27.62 -20.27 -2.53
N LEU A 404 -27.83 -21.16 -1.58
CA LEU A 404 -29.12 -21.35 -0.88
C LEU A 404 -29.17 -20.54 0.41
#